data_e1cf22876a3bf1b7fb54cc86fb501496
#
_entry.id   e1cf22876a3bf1b7fb54cc86fb501496
#
_cell.length_a   1.000
_cell.length_b   1.000
_cell.length_c   1.000
_cell.angle_alpha   90.00
_cell.angle_beta   90.00
_cell.angle_gamma   90.00
#
_symmetry.space_group_name_H-M   'P 1'
#
loop_
_entity.id
_entity.type
_entity.pdbx_description
1 polymer ?
#
loop_
_entity_poly.entity_id
_entity_poly.type
_entity_poly.pdbx_seq_one_letter_code
_entity_poly.pdbx_strand_id
1 'polypeptide(L)'
;MYRLHLERKNDMKYLKVIFDDKSRYNYQYKIDEVNIANNFNKDAKNPKDMGGFNFSNEENILRWLHNGNYIYDVIIPNDTTVISIKECATPGGVFRSNKIIVTNKRKVTDDMAFEYYKKTKIPESAFPKALCAVSLMNYKNTALNILKDKVNEDNIDFYIEEWNDFMNKKDRNNSNDTVILINNELHKIKELE
;
A
#
# COMPACT_ATOMS: atom_id res chain seq x y z
N MET A 1 -6.49 32.72 -12.77
CA MET A 1 -7.06 31.41 -13.22
C MET A 1 -6.02 30.74 -14.10
N TYR A 2 -5.10 29.95 -13.50
CA TYR A 2 -4.04 29.26 -14.23
C TYR A 2 -4.56 27.90 -14.68
N ARG A 3 -4.78 27.76 -15.99
CA ARG A 3 -5.06 26.48 -16.64
C ARG A 3 -3.74 25.70 -16.71
N LEU A 4 -3.58 24.72 -15.84
CA LEU A 4 -2.49 23.74 -15.91
C LEU A 4 -2.67 22.90 -17.18
N HIS A 5 -1.85 23.15 -18.20
CA HIS A 5 -1.68 22.24 -19.33
C HIS A 5 -0.85 21.05 -18.84
N LEU A 6 -1.53 19.99 -18.39
CA LEU A 6 -0.93 18.70 -18.11
C LEU A 6 -0.79 17.96 -19.45
N GLU A 7 0.38 18.01 -20.07
CA GLU A 7 0.74 17.00 -21.06
C GLU A 7 0.81 15.65 -20.34
N ARG A 8 -0.17 14.78 -20.62
CA ARG A 8 -0.24 13.40 -20.12
C ARG A 8 0.89 12.58 -20.74
N LYS A 9 2.04 12.53 -20.07
CA LYS A 9 3.01 11.45 -20.25
C LYS A 9 2.66 10.34 -19.27
N ASN A 10 2.10 9.25 -19.79
CA ASN A 10 1.69 8.01 -19.15
C ASN A 10 0.41 8.11 -18.29
N ASP A 11 -0.58 7.28 -18.62
CA ASP A 11 -1.85 7.07 -17.88
C ASP A 11 -1.67 6.39 -16.50
N MET A 12 -0.49 6.48 -15.90
CA MET A 12 -0.21 5.86 -14.60
C MET A 12 -0.88 6.68 -13.49
N LYS A 13 -1.89 6.09 -12.88
CA LYS A 13 -2.59 6.67 -11.74
C LYS A 13 -1.80 6.43 -10.46
N TYR A 14 -1.33 7.51 -9.84
CA TYR A 14 -0.66 7.44 -8.55
C TYR A 14 -1.64 7.61 -7.41
N LEU A 15 -1.41 6.84 -6.33
CA LEU A 15 -2.28 6.76 -5.17
C LEU A 15 -1.47 6.81 -3.88
N LYS A 16 -2.10 7.35 -2.84
CA LYS A 16 -1.54 7.37 -1.49
C LYS A 16 -2.62 7.00 -0.47
N VAL A 17 -2.26 6.12 0.47
CA VAL A 17 -3.13 5.73 1.58
C VAL A 17 -2.59 6.38 2.86
N ILE A 18 -3.46 7.04 3.61
CA ILE A 18 -3.14 7.71 4.87
C ILE A 18 -4.33 7.68 5.85
N PHE A 19 -4.02 7.91 7.14
CA PHE A 19 -5.04 8.06 8.18
C PHE A 19 -5.45 9.54 8.25
N ASP A 20 -6.67 9.85 7.80
CA ASP A 20 -7.33 11.14 7.94
C ASP A 20 -6.40 12.35 7.77
N ASP A 21 -5.89 12.57 6.59
CA ASP A 21 -5.01 13.66 6.18
C ASP A 21 -3.62 13.69 6.87
N LYS A 22 -3.31 12.69 7.72
CA LYS A 22 -2.01 12.55 8.36
C LYS A 22 -1.24 11.33 7.88
N SER A 23 0.05 11.50 7.66
CA SER A 23 0.94 10.36 7.49
C SER A 23 1.16 9.62 8.81
N ARG A 24 1.62 8.36 8.72
CA ARG A 24 2.11 7.59 9.89
C ARG A 24 3.20 8.32 10.69
N TYR A 25 3.93 9.26 10.07
CA TYR A 25 4.99 10.06 10.70
C TYR A 25 4.51 11.46 11.09
N ASN A 26 3.19 11.63 11.34
CA ASN A 26 2.56 12.89 11.78
C ASN A 26 2.68 14.08 10.81
N TYR A 27 3.04 13.85 9.54
CA TYR A 27 2.96 14.92 8.55
C TYR A 27 1.49 15.21 8.22
N GLN A 28 1.06 16.46 8.39
CA GLN A 28 -0.28 16.91 8.03
C GLN A 28 -0.31 17.32 6.56
N TYR A 29 -1.08 16.62 5.74
CA TYR A 29 -1.25 16.96 4.33
C TYR A 29 -2.23 18.12 4.16
N LYS A 30 -1.86 19.04 3.29
CA LYS A 30 -2.77 20.04 2.73
C LYS A 30 -3.40 19.45 1.48
N ILE A 31 -4.74 19.32 1.50
CA ILE A 31 -5.48 18.73 0.40
C ILE A 31 -5.61 19.78 -0.72
N ASP A 32 -5.47 19.33 -1.99
CA ASP A 32 -5.51 20.15 -3.21
C ASP A 32 -4.41 21.23 -3.28
N GLU A 33 -3.43 21.20 -2.38
CA GLU A 33 -2.27 22.08 -2.37
C GLU A 33 -0.97 21.30 -2.54
N VAL A 34 0.08 22.01 -2.94
CA VAL A 34 1.43 21.44 -3.00
C VAL A 34 1.96 21.18 -1.59
N ASN A 35 2.24 19.93 -1.30
CA ASN A 35 2.95 19.51 -0.10
C ASN A 35 4.44 19.38 -0.43
N ILE A 36 5.31 19.96 0.39
CA ILE A 36 6.77 19.96 0.20
C ILE A 36 7.44 19.23 1.35
N ALA A 37 8.29 18.27 1.03
CA ALA A 37 9.05 17.52 2.04
C ALA A 37 10.33 18.28 2.41
N ASN A 38 10.57 18.46 3.70
CA ASN A 38 11.74 19.20 4.21
C ASN A 38 13.02 18.34 4.22
N ASN A 39 12.90 17.02 4.09
CA ASN A 39 14.00 16.07 4.30
C ASN A 39 14.20 15.11 3.11
N PHE A 40 13.94 15.54 1.91
CA PHE A 40 14.12 14.68 0.73
C PHE A 40 15.59 14.69 0.25
N ASN A 41 16.21 13.50 0.22
CA ASN A 41 17.54 13.26 -0.33
C ASN A 41 17.46 12.23 -1.47
N LYS A 42 17.50 12.70 -2.71
CA LYS A 42 17.41 11.85 -3.91
C LYS A 42 18.57 10.89 -4.08
N ASP A 43 19.73 11.21 -3.50
CA ASP A 43 20.99 10.49 -3.65
C ASP A 43 21.25 9.51 -2.48
N ALA A 44 20.29 9.38 -1.55
CA ALA A 44 20.38 8.44 -0.43
C ALA A 44 20.50 7.00 -0.94
N LYS A 45 21.51 6.28 -0.46
CA LYS A 45 21.76 4.87 -0.82
C LYS A 45 20.73 3.95 -0.16
N ASN A 46 20.26 4.29 1.06
CA ASN A 46 19.25 3.53 1.75
C ASN A 46 17.89 4.25 1.62
N PRO A 47 16.83 3.56 1.19
CA PRO A 47 15.50 4.14 1.09
C PRO A 47 14.96 4.75 2.41
N LYS A 48 15.42 4.26 3.58
CA LYS A 48 15.03 4.81 4.89
C LYS A 48 15.57 6.24 5.11
N ASP A 49 16.71 6.56 4.52
CA ASP A 49 17.39 7.85 4.68
C ASP A 49 16.95 8.87 3.61
N MET A 50 16.18 8.42 2.61
CA MET A 50 15.75 9.24 1.50
C MET A 50 14.76 10.33 1.91
N GLY A 51 13.96 10.11 2.95
CA GLY A 51 12.87 11.03 3.31
C GLY A 51 11.80 11.16 2.21
N GLY A 52 11.21 12.34 2.10
CA GLY A 52 10.22 12.62 1.06
C GLY A 52 8.86 11.97 1.28
N PHE A 53 7.98 12.11 0.30
CA PHE A 53 6.65 11.50 0.29
C PHE A 53 6.67 10.17 -0.47
N ASN A 54 6.22 9.10 0.19
CA ASN A 54 5.99 7.83 -0.46
C ASN A 54 4.58 7.74 -1.04
N PHE A 55 4.45 7.12 -2.18
CA PHE A 55 3.18 6.80 -2.85
C PHE A 55 3.37 5.57 -3.74
N SER A 56 2.27 5.07 -4.29
CA SER A 56 2.27 3.90 -5.16
C SER A 56 1.45 4.17 -6.42
N ASN A 57 1.41 3.24 -7.35
CA ASN A 57 0.47 3.26 -8.45
C ASN A 57 -0.74 2.34 -8.18
N GLU A 58 -1.77 2.42 -9.01
CA GLU A 58 -3.00 1.65 -8.84
C GLU A 58 -2.74 0.14 -8.85
N GLU A 59 -1.82 -0.34 -9.67
CA GLU A 59 -1.50 -1.77 -9.83
C GLU A 59 -0.77 -2.38 -8.63
N ASN A 60 -0.23 -1.55 -7.73
CA ASN A 60 0.58 -1.99 -6.59
C ASN A 60 0.05 -1.52 -5.23
N ILE A 61 -1.07 -0.76 -5.21
CA ILE A 61 -1.57 -0.13 -3.98
C ILE A 61 -2.09 -1.13 -2.96
N LEU A 62 -2.55 -2.31 -3.39
CA LEU A 62 -3.20 -3.31 -2.54
C LEU A 62 -2.42 -3.61 -1.25
N ARG A 63 -1.13 -3.87 -1.35
CA ARG A 63 -0.27 -4.20 -0.20
C ARG A 63 -0.03 -3.03 0.77
N TRP A 64 -0.41 -1.81 0.39
CA TRP A 64 -0.23 -0.60 1.18
C TRP A 64 -1.50 -0.13 1.88
N LEU A 65 -2.63 -0.83 1.71
CA LEU A 65 -3.92 -0.42 2.27
C LEU A 65 -3.91 -0.32 3.80
N HIS A 66 -3.02 -1.05 4.49
CA HIS A 66 -2.86 -0.95 5.95
C HIS A 66 -2.24 0.39 6.44
N ASN A 67 -1.83 1.28 5.55
CA ASN A 67 -1.26 2.58 5.93
C ASN A 67 -2.31 3.66 6.18
N GLY A 68 -3.60 3.34 6.07
CA GLY A 68 -4.66 4.29 6.36
C GLY A 68 -6.04 3.82 5.93
N ASN A 69 -7.04 4.60 6.30
CA ASN A 69 -8.44 4.37 5.97
C ASN A 69 -8.97 5.26 4.84
N TYR A 70 -8.12 6.16 4.31
CA TYR A 70 -8.44 6.98 3.15
C TYR A 70 -7.38 6.83 2.06
N ILE A 71 -7.85 6.84 0.81
CA ILE A 71 -7.01 6.85 -0.38
C ILE A 71 -7.20 8.16 -1.12
N TYR A 72 -6.10 8.67 -1.63
CA TYR A 72 -6.00 9.92 -2.38
C TYR A 72 -5.40 9.67 -3.75
N ASP A 73 -5.84 10.41 -4.74
CA ASP A 73 -5.09 10.56 -5.99
C ASP A 73 -3.86 11.44 -5.72
N VAL A 74 -2.74 11.11 -6.33
CA VAL A 74 -1.49 11.88 -6.22
C VAL A 74 -1.19 12.52 -7.55
N ILE A 75 -1.08 13.84 -7.54
CA ILE A 75 -0.62 14.64 -8.68
C ILE A 75 0.84 15.04 -8.39
N ILE A 76 1.68 14.85 -9.41
CA ILE A 76 3.09 15.21 -9.35
C ILE A 76 3.26 16.59 -10.02
N PRO A 77 3.67 17.65 -9.28
CA PRO A 77 3.97 18.94 -9.87
C PRO A 77 5.13 18.86 -10.88
N ASN A 78 5.14 19.72 -11.90
CA ASN A 78 6.13 19.68 -12.99
C ASN A 78 7.59 19.80 -12.52
N ASP A 79 7.85 20.53 -11.44
CA ASP A 79 9.18 20.75 -10.85
C ASP A 79 9.54 19.72 -9.75
N THR A 80 8.95 18.55 -9.79
CA THR A 80 9.10 17.50 -8.77
C THR A 80 10.15 16.48 -9.17
N THR A 81 11.06 16.16 -8.25
CA THR A 81 11.93 14.99 -8.36
C THR A 81 11.19 13.76 -7.86
N VAL A 82 11.06 12.74 -8.71
CA VAL A 82 10.45 11.44 -8.39
C VAL A 82 11.48 10.33 -8.53
N ILE A 83 11.60 9.50 -7.50
CA ILE A 83 12.46 8.32 -7.47
C ILE A 83 11.61 7.06 -7.35
N SER A 84 11.83 6.10 -8.23
CA SER A 84 11.28 4.75 -8.09
C SER A 84 12.17 3.93 -7.17
N ILE A 85 11.60 3.37 -6.10
CA ILE A 85 12.32 2.54 -5.14
C ILE A 85 12.38 1.10 -5.68
N LYS A 86 13.54 0.70 -6.19
CA LYS A 86 13.75 -0.63 -6.79
C LYS A 86 13.98 -1.74 -5.77
N GLU A 87 14.45 -1.39 -4.57
CA GLU A 87 14.84 -2.34 -3.50
C GLU A 87 13.70 -2.76 -2.57
N CYS A 88 12.48 -2.41 -2.90
CA CYS A 88 11.32 -2.96 -2.21
C CYS A 88 11.09 -4.41 -2.62
N ALA A 89 10.57 -5.22 -1.69
CA ALA A 89 10.11 -6.60 -1.95
C ALA A 89 9.10 -6.70 -3.11
N THR A 90 8.66 -5.56 -3.65
CA THR A 90 7.82 -5.46 -4.84
C THR A 90 8.42 -4.45 -5.80
N PRO A 91 9.15 -4.89 -6.83
CA PRO A 91 9.72 -3.99 -7.83
C PRO A 91 8.64 -3.13 -8.50
N GLY A 92 8.94 -1.84 -8.67
CA GLY A 92 8.11 -0.91 -9.45
C GLY A 92 6.89 -0.32 -8.75
N GLY A 93 6.59 -0.69 -7.52
CA GLY A 93 5.35 -0.26 -6.85
C GLY A 93 5.49 0.88 -5.84
N VAL A 94 6.70 1.37 -5.58
CA VAL A 94 6.96 2.40 -4.57
C VAL A 94 7.72 3.56 -5.17
N PHE A 95 7.20 4.75 -4.93
CA PHE A 95 7.80 6.00 -5.38
C PHE A 95 8.07 6.92 -4.19
N ARG A 96 9.08 7.74 -4.32
CA ARG A 96 9.39 8.85 -3.40
C ARG A 96 9.52 10.15 -4.17
N SER A 97 9.07 11.25 -3.56
CA SER A 97 9.22 12.57 -4.14
C SER A 97 9.40 13.65 -3.10
N ASN A 98 9.95 14.79 -3.53
CA ASN A 98 10.07 15.99 -2.70
C ASN A 98 8.77 16.80 -2.65
N LYS A 99 7.89 16.65 -3.63
CA LYS A 99 6.60 17.36 -3.69
C LYS A 99 5.49 16.44 -4.18
N ILE A 100 4.27 16.61 -3.63
CA ILE A 100 3.04 16.00 -4.15
C ILE A 100 1.85 16.90 -3.88
N ILE A 101 0.80 16.75 -4.68
CA ILE A 101 -0.55 17.20 -4.34
C ILE A 101 -1.37 15.94 -4.08
N VAL A 102 -2.05 15.89 -2.95
CA VAL A 102 -3.03 14.84 -2.63
C VAL A 102 -4.43 15.42 -2.80
N THR A 103 -5.26 14.71 -3.56
CA THR A 103 -6.61 15.18 -3.94
C THR A 103 -7.61 14.02 -3.94
N ASN A 104 -8.88 14.31 -4.14
CA ASN A 104 -9.92 13.31 -4.33
C ASN A 104 -9.95 12.26 -3.21
N LYS A 105 -10.09 12.71 -1.94
CA LYS A 105 -10.17 11.89 -0.74
C LYS A 105 -11.33 10.89 -0.83
N ARG A 106 -11.05 9.61 -0.67
CA ARG A 106 -12.05 8.54 -0.63
C ARG A 106 -11.78 7.61 0.55
N LYS A 107 -12.81 7.24 1.29
CA LYS A 107 -12.70 6.17 2.30
C LYS A 107 -12.50 4.84 1.58
N VAL A 108 -11.49 4.07 2.01
CA VAL A 108 -11.27 2.73 1.48
C VAL A 108 -12.32 1.79 2.08
N THR A 109 -13.00 1.03 1.23
CA THR A 109 -13.95 -0.02 1.59
C THR A 109 -13.42 -1.38 1.14
N ASP A 110 -14.02 -2.47 1.63
CA ASP A 110 -13.68 -3.83 1.19
C ASP A 110 -13.93 -4.02 -0.31
N ASP A 111 -15.04 -3.48 -0.85
CA ASP A 111 -15.31 -3.52 -2.30
C ASP A 111 -14.21 -2.82 -3.10
N MET A 112 -13.77 -1.65 -2.64
CA MET A 112 -12.66 -0.93 -3.28
C MET A 112 -11.36 -1.72 -3.20
N ALA A 113 -11.06 -2.34 -2.06
CA ALA A 113 -9.90 -3.21 -1.89
C ALA A 113 -9.96 -4.42 -2.83
N PHE A 114 -11.14 -5.00 -3.01
CA PHE A 114 -11.36 -6.09 -3.96
C PHE A 114 -11.17 -5.66 -5.43
N GLU A 115 -11.61 -4.46 -5.81
CA GLU A 115 -11.31 -3.91 -7.14
C GLU A 115 -9.80 -3.71 -7.37
N TYR A 116 -9.05 -3.29 -6.34
CA TYR A 116 -7.58 -3.23 -6.43
C TYR A 116 -6.95 -4.61 -6.50
N TYR A 117 -7.50 -5.61 -5.81
CA TYR A 117 -7.06 -6.99 -5.91
C TYR A 117 -7.19 -7.52 -7.35
N LYS A 118 -8.33 -7.30 -8.00
CA LYS A 118 -8.56 -7.75 -9.40
C LYS A 118 -7.60 -7.11 -10.42
N LYS A 119 -7.13 -5.90 -10.13
CA LYS A 119 -6.24 -5.13 -11.03
C LYS A 119 -4.76 -5.24 -10.67
N THR A 120 -4.45 -5.86 -9.53
CA THR A 120 -3.07 -5.84 -9.03
C THR A 120 -2.11 -6.60 -9.92
N LYS A 121 -0.89 -6.05 -10.04
CA LYS A 121 0.25 -6.67 -10.73
C LYS A 121 1.43 -6.90 -9.78
N ILE A 122 1.16 -7.01 -8.48
CA ILE A 122 2.21 -7.37 -7.52
C ILE A 122 2.72 -8.79 -7.81
N PRO A 123 4.01 -9.07 -7.61
CA PRO A 123 4.55 -10.42 -7.78
C PRO A 123 3.96 -11.37 -6.73
N GLU A 124 3.97 -12.67 -7.03
CA GLU A 124 3.43 -13.70 -6.13
C GLU A 124 4.02 -13.61 -4.71
N SER A 125 5.31 -13.34 -4.59
CA SER A 125 6.00 -13.15 -3.30
C SER A 125 5.48 -11.98 -2.46
N ALA A 126 4.68 -11.08 -3.00
CA ALA A 126 4.11 -9.95 -2.28
C ALA A 126 2.67 -10.18 -1.79
N PHE A 127 2.01 -11.25 -2.23
CA PHE A 127 0.65 -11.55 -1.81
C PHE A 127 0.51 -11.87 -0.31
N PRO A 128 1.45 -12.54 0.39
CA PRO A 128 1.33 -12.67 1.84
C PRO A 128 1.22 -11.33 2.56
N LYS A 129 2.01 -10.32 2.15
CA LYS A 129 1.92 -8.96 2.71
C LYS A 129 0.64 -8.23 2.32
N ALA A 130 0.10 -8.49 1.13
CA ALA A 130 -1.19 -7.97 0.71
C ALA A 130 -2.33 -8.59 1.53
N LEU A 131 -2.31 -9.90 1.75
CA LEU A 131 -3.26 -10.60 2.63
C LEU A 131 -3.26 -10.01 4.04
N CYS A 132 -2.07 -9.83 4.63
CA CYS A 132 -1.92 -9.16 5.92
C CYS A 132 -2.50 -7.74 5.92
N ALA A 133 -2.21 -6.96 4.88
CA ALA A 133 -2.64 -5.56 4.78
C ALA A 133 -4.17 -5.42 4.76
N VAL A 134 -4.86 -6.23 3.94
CA VAL A 134 -6.32 -6.18 3.84
C VAL A 134 -6.99 -6.77 5.09
N SER A 135 -6.39 -7.78 5.71
CA SER A 135 -6.88 -8.37 6.96
C SER A 135 -6.83 -7.37 8.13
N LEU A 136 -5.71 -6.63 8.28
CA LEU A 136 -5.60 -5.57 9.29
C LEU A 136 -6.65 -4.48 9.15
N MET A 137 -7.08 -4.20 7.93
CA MET A 137 -8.12 -3.20 7.64
C MET A 137 -9.54 -3.76 7.71
N ASN A 138 -9.68 -5.04 8.11
CA ASN A 138 -10.95 -5.75 8.20
C ASN A 138 -11.70 -5.85 6.84
N TYR A 139 -10.94 -5.97 5.73
CA TYR A 139 -11.50 -6.17 4.38
C TYR A 139 -11.66 -7.67 4.13
N LYS A 140 -12.72 -8.24 4.74
CA LYS A 140 -12.95 -9.69 4.83
C LYS A 140 -13.12 -10.36 3.48
N ASN A 141 -13.94 -9.77 2.59
CA ASN A 141 -14.18 -10.36 1.27
C ASN A 141 -12.90 -10.40 0.44
N THR A 142 -12.14 -9.31 0.45
CA THR A 142 -10.84 -9.25 -0.25
C THR A 142 -9.85 -10.26 0.32
N ALA A 143 -9.75 -10.37 1.65
CA ALA A 143 -8.85 -11.31 2.31
C ALA A 143 -9.17 -12.77 1.96
N LEU A 144 -10.45 -13.15 2.00
CA LEU A 144 -10.89 -14.51 1.65
C LEU A 144 -10.64 -14.85 0.18
N ASN A 145 -10.80 -13.90 -0.75
CA ASN A 145 -10.49 -14.13 -2.15
C ASN A 145 -8.98 -14.29 -2.38
N ILE A 146 -8.13 -13.48 -1.74
CA ILE A 146 -6.67 -13.66 -1.81
C ILE A 146 -6.29 -15.03 -1.24
N LEU A 147 -6.82 -15.42 -0.08
CA LEU A 147 -6.56 -16.72 0.53
C LEU A 147 -6.91 -17.86 -0.44
N LYS A 148 -8.12 -17.84 -0.98
CA LYS A 148 -8.62 -18.86 -1.91
C LYS A 148 -7.79 -18.98 -3.19
N ASP A 149 -7.38 -17.83 -3.76
CA ASP A 149 -6.77 -17.80 -5.10
C ASP A 149 -5.25 -17.99 -5.05
N LYS A 150 -4.62 -17.72 -3.89
CA LYS A 150 -3.15 -17.60 -3.78
C LYS A 150 -2.52 -18.57 -2.79
N VAL A 151 -3.29 -19.15 -1.88
CA VAL A 151 -2.75 -20.05 -0.85
C VAL A 151 -3.12 -21.48 -1.19
N ASN A 152 -2.13 -22.36 -1.14
CA ASN A 152 -2.28 -23.81 -1.34
C ASN A 152 -1.25 -24.58 -0.49
N GLU A 153 -1.28 -25.91 -0.54
CA GLU A 153 -0.38 -26.80 0.19
C GLU A 153 1.10 -26.53 -0.11
N ASP A 154 1.46 -26.22 -1.37
CA ASP A 154 2.85 -25.97 -1.76
C ASP A 154 3.46 -24.68 -1.18
N ASN A 155 2.64 -23.72 -0.77
CA ASN A 155 3.11 -22.37 -0.35
C ASN A 155 2.64 -21.94 1.03
N ILE A 156 1.88 -22.77 1.74
CA ILE A 156 1.28 -22.41 3.04
C ILE A 156 2.32 -21.99 4.09
N ASP A 157 3.46 -22.68 4.16
CA ASP A 157 4.51 -22.35 5.12
C ASP A 157 5.07 -20.95 4.90
N PHE A 158 5.30 -20.57 3.65
CA PHE A 158 5.73 -19.20 3.30
C PHE A 158 4.68 -18.16 3.70
N TYR A 159 3.38 -18.45 3.51
CA TYR A 159 2.31 -17.53 3.93
C TYR A 159 2.25 -17.40 5.45
N ILE A 160 2.39 -18.48 6.21
CA ILE A 160 2.39 -18.45 7.69
C ILE A 160 3.60 -17.68 8.21
N GLU A 161 4.80 -17.91 7.66
CA GLU A 161 6.02 -17.19 8.06
C GLU A 161 5.87 -15.68 7.84
N GLU A 162 5.49 -15.26 6.63
CA GLU A 162 5.28 -13.85 6.29
C GLU A 162 4.12 -13.20 7.08
N TRP A 163 3.06 -13.98 7.36
CA TRP A 163 1.95 -13.57 8.21
C TRP A 163 2.43 -13.24 9.63
N ASN A 164 3.15 -14.17 10.25
CA ASN A 164 3.66 -14.01 11.59
C ASN A 164 4.64 -12.83 11.68
N ASP A 165 5.60 -12.73 10.74
CA ASP A 165 6.55 -11.62 10.67
C ASP A 165 5.86 -10.27 10.49
N PHE A 166 4.79 -10.23 9.72
CA PHE A 166 4.02 -9.02 9.51
C PHE A 166 3.17 -8.66 10.73
N MET A 167 2.45 -9.62 11.33
CA MET A 167 1.49 -9.36 12.40
C MET A 167 2.13 -9.12 13.77
N ASN A 168 3.32 -9.65 14.04
CA ASN A 168 4.04 -9.47 15.32
C ASN A 168 4.67 -8.08 15.51
N LYS A 169 4.50 -7.14 14.56
CA LYS A 169 5.00 -5.77 14.72
C LYS A 169 4.17 -5.02 15.75
N LYS A 170 4.85 -4.36 16.71
CA LYS A 170 4.28 -3.76 17.94
C LYS A 170 3.11 -2.78 17.74
N ASP A 171 2.97 -2.20 16.57
CA ASP A 171 1.98 -1.18 16.25
C ASP A 171 0.77 -1.72 15.48
N ARG A 172 0.57 -3.05 15.48
CA ARG A 172 -0.50 -3.69 14.73
C ARG A 172 -1.57 -4.25 15.67
N ASN A 173 -2.81 -3.89 15.38
CA ASN A 173 -3.96 -4.45 16.09
C ASN A 173 -4.39 -5.76 15.41
N ASN A 174 -3.99 -6.89 16.02
CA ASN A 174 -4.23 -8.23 15.50
C ASN A 174 -5.57 -8.84 15.97
N SER A 175 -6.45 -8.05 16.58
CA SER A 175 -7.65 -8.56 17.26
C SER A 175 -8.95 -8.38 16.46
N ASN A 176 -8.91 -7.91 15.20
CA ASN A 176 -10.13 -7.82 14.41
C ASN A 176 -10.54 -9.19 13.85
N ASP A 177 -11.84 -9.35 13.57
CA ASP A 177 -12.44 -10.62 13.16
C ASP A 177 -11.82 -11.20 11.87
N THR A 178 -11.42 -10.35 10.94
CA THR A 178 -10.79 -10.83 9.69
C THR A 178 -9.39 -11.36 9.93
N VAL A 179 -8.59 -10.74 10.81
CA VAL A 179 -7.27 -11.26 11.17
C VAL A 179 -7.40 -12.63 11.84
N ILE A 180 -8.32 -12.77 12.80
CA ILE A 180 -8.58 -14.04 13.49
C ILE A 180 -9.03 -15.11 12.48
N LEU A 181 -9.97 -14.77 11.61
CA LEU A 181 -10.48 -15.69 10.59
C LEU A 181 -9.37 -16.18 9.67
N ILE A 182 -8.59 -15.27 9.07
CA ILE A 182 -7.55 -15.65 8.11
C ILE A 182 -6.44 -16.45 8.78
N ASN A 183 -6.05 -16.08 10.02
CA ASN A 183 -5.08 -16.88 10.77
C ASN A 183 -5.56 -18.32 10.97
N ASN A 184 -6.82 -18.52 11.36
CA ASN A 184 -7.39 -19.85 11.54
C ASN A 184 -7.44 -20.64 10.22
N GLU A 185 -7.83 -19.99 9.12
CA GLU A 185 -7.87 -20.65 7.81
C GLU A 185 -6.47 -21.04 7.30
N LEU A 186 -5.43 -20.21 7.50
CA LEU A 186 -4.06 -20.58 7.18
C LEU A 186 -3.61 -21.84 7.94
N HIS A 187 -3.90 -21.93 9.24
CA HIS A 187 -3.55 -23.10 10.03
C HIS A 187 -4.35 -24.36 9.63
N LYS A 188 -5.63 -24.22 9.29
CA LYS A 188 -6.41 -25.35 8.76
C LYS A 188 -5.85 -25.91 7.46
N ILE A 189 -5.43 -25.06 6.51
CA ILE A 189 -4.81 -25.50 5.26
C ILE A 189 -3.56 -26.32 5.59
N LYS A 190 -2.72 -25.87 6.54
CA LYS A 190 -1.52 -26.58 6.95
C LYS A 190 -1.79 -27.93 7.64
N GLU A 191 -2.90 -28.07 8.40
CA GLU A 191 -3.26 -29.31 9.08
C GLU A 191 -3.80 -30.39 8.11
N LEU A 192 -4.11 -30.04 6.88
CA LEU A 192 -4.58 -30.97 5.84
C LEU A 192 -3.43 -31.64 5.06
N GLU A 193 -2.18 -31.20 5.29
CA GLU A 193 -0.95 -31.85 4.81
C GLU A 193 -0.65 -33.13 5.62
#